data_e0e3f78001a7aa050b1dbf1e724d13e0
#
_entry.id   e0e3f78001a7aa050b1dbf1e724d13e0
#
_cell.length_a   1.000
_cell.length_b   1.000
_cell.length_c   1.000
_cell.angle_alpha   90.00
_cell.angle_beta   90.00
_cell.angle_gamma   90.00
#
_symmetry.space_group_name_H-M   'P 1'
#
loop_
_entity.id
_entity.type
_entity.pdbx_description
1 polymer ?
#
loop_
_entity_poly.entity_id
_entity_poly.type
_entity_poly.pdbx_seq_one_letter_code
_entity_poly.pdbx_strand_id
1 'polypeptide(L)'
;MKRLCFLADKTELAQTAAERLKALYGQSCVSKADALVVLGGDGFLLQTMHKHIGKNIPLYGMNCGSIGFLLNKYREDDLPERLDKAGQVTLRPLEMIAENQTKTLKALALNEVSLLRQSCQTADISIRIDGSEKIADLICDGVLVSTPAGSTAYNLSAHGPILPLTSNVLALTPISPFRPRRWHGAILPRHVTVSFDIRQKDKRPVSAVADFTELRNVSRVTVREAENIGITLLFEPDYNLEDRVLDEQFLS
;
A
#
# COMPACT_ATOMS: atom_id res chain seq x y z
N MET A 1 5.90 -14.33 -28.67
CA MET A 1 6.85 -13.65 -27.75
C MET A 1 6.08 -12.57 -27.01
N LYS A 2 6.13 -12.54 -25.68
CA LYS A 2 5.45 -11.50 -24.88
C LYS A 2 6.07 -10.12 -25.16
N ARG A 3 5.24 -9.11 -25.28
CA ARG A 3 5.67 -7.72 -25.41
C ARG A 3 5.88 -7.14 -24.03
N LEU A 4 7.13 -6.85 -23.67
CA LEU A 4 7.50 -6.37 -22.34
C LEU A 4 7.79 -4.88 -22.37
N CYS A 5 7.36 -4.17 -21.32
CA CYS A 5 7.73 -2.78 -21.09
C CYS A 5 8.53 -2.68 -19.80
N PHE A 6 9.80 -2.29 -19.93
CA PHE A 6 10.71 -2.13 -18.81
C PHE A 6 10.64 -0.70 -18.28
N LEU A 7 10.37 -0.58 -16.99
CA LEU A 7 10.31 0.66 -16.22
C LEU A 7 11.36 0.58 -15.11
N ALA A 8 12.25 1.55 -15.01
CA ALA A 8 13.33 1.53 -14.04
C ALA A 8 13.34 2.80 -13.17
N ASP A 9 13.67 2.62 -11.91
CA ASP A 9 13.99 3.70 -11.00
C ASP A 9 15.22 4.49 -11.49
N LYS A 10 15.42 5.68 -10.96
CA LYS A 10 16.53 6.58 -11.33
C LYS A 10 17.90 6.11 -10.85
N THR A 11 17.97 5.05 -10.04
CA THR A 11 19.23 4.50 -9.54
C THR A 11 20.05 3.90 -10.68
N GLU A 12 21.38 4.00 -10.62
CA GLU A 12 22.31 3.46 -11.61
C GLU A 12 22.10 1.95 -11.83
N LEU A 13 21.90 1.21 -10.74
CA LEU A 13 21.65 -0.24 -10.79
C LEU A 13 20.37 -0.58 -11.58
N ALA A 14 19.28 0.12 -11.31
CA ALA A 14 18.00 -0.13 -12.00
C ALA A 14 18.07 0.26 -13.49
N GLN A 15 18.76 1.36 -13.82
CA GLN A 15 18.92 1.81 -15.20
C GLN A 15 19.79 0.83 -15.99
N THR A 16 20.92 0.40 -15.44
CA THR A 16 21.81 -0.60 -16.07
C THR A 16 21.08 -1.93 -16.29
N ALA A 17 20.31 -2.39 -15.29
CA ALA A 17 19.48 -3.57 -15.39
C ALA A 17 18.44 -3.45 -16.53
N ALA A 18 17.80 -2.29 -16.64
CA ALA A 18 16.81 -2.03 -17.69
C ALA A 18 17.45 -2.06 -19.07
N GLU A 19 18.63 -1.47 -19.26
CA GLU A 19 19.34 -1.47 -20.55
C GLU A 19 19.67 -2.90 -21.00
N ARG A 20 20.17 -3.74 -20.10
CA ARG A 20 20.49 -5.15 -20.36
C ARG A 20 19.25 -5.94 -20.78
N LEU A 21 18.15 -5.81 -20.00
CA LEU A 21 16.91 -6.50 -20.30
C LEU A 21 16.26 -6.02 -21.61
N LYS A 22 16.34 -4.73 -21.93
CA LYS A 22 15.88 -4.18 -23.20
C LYS A 22 16.70 -4.71 -24.38
N ALA A 23 18.01 -4.88 -24.21
CA ALA A 23 18.87 -5.47 -25.23
C ALA A 23 18.53 -6.96 -25.50
N LEU A 24 18.17 -7.71 -24.46
CA LEU A 24 17.82 -9.13 -24.57
C LEU A 24 16.40 -9.36 -25.12
N TYR A 25 15.42 -8.57 -24.67
CA TYR A 25 13.99 -8.86 -24.88
C TYR A 25 13.24 -7.77 -25.67
N GLY A 26 13.92 -6.70 -26.06
CA GLY A 26 13.29 -5.54 -26.69
C GLY A 26 12.52 -4.67 -25.71
N GLN A 27 11.93 -3.59 -26.20
CA GLN A 27 11.13 -2.65 -25.43
C GLN A 27 9.80 -2.38 -26.12
N SER A 28 8.69 -2.59 -25.44
CA SER A 28 7.36 -2.20 -25.89
C SER A 28 6.89 -0.92 -25.22
N CYS A 29 5.96 -0.21 -25.85
CA CYS A 29 5.26 0.86 -25.14
C CYS A 29 4.24 0.28 -24.17
N VAL A 30 3.94 1.01 -23.07
CA VAL A 30 3.00 0.58 -22.03
C VAL A 30 1.64 0.13 -22.58
N SER A 31 1.10 0.87 -23.57
CA SER A 31 -0.22 0.58 -24.14
C SER A 31 -0.31 -0.72 -24.96
N LYS A 32 0.83 -1.30 -25.31
CA LYS A 32 0.93 -2.55 -26.10
C LYS A 32 1.59 -3.68 -25.32
N ALA A 33 2.03 -3.40 -24.09
CA ALA A 33 2.74 -4.38 -23.27
C ALA A 33 1.78 -5.43 -22.71
N ASP A 34 2.23 -6.68 -22.70
CA ASP A 34 1.54 -7.79 -22.07
C ASP A 34 1.88 -7.87 -20.57
N ALA A 35 3.03 -7.27 -20.16
CA ALA A 35 3.42 -7.08 -18.77
C ALA A 35 4.36 -5.86 -18.62
N LEU A 36 4.30 -5.20 -17.46
CA LEU A 36 5.25 -4.17 -17.06
C LEU A 36 6.31 -4.80 -16.15
N VAL A 37 7.57 -4.76 -16.57
CA VAL A 37 8.71 -5.20 -15.76
C VAL A 37 9.27 -3.98 -15.04
N VAL A 38 9.15 -3.97 -13.71
CA VAL A 38 9.48 -2.81 -12.86
C VAL A 38 10.77 -3.09 -12.11
N LEU A 39 11.80 -2.28 -12.36
CA LEU A 39 13.15 -2.43 -11.83
C LEU A 39 13.43 -1.35 -10.78
N GLY A 40 13.59 -1.74 -9.52
CA GLY A 40 13.82 -0.79 -8.42
C GLY A 40 13.56 -1.39 -7.06
N GLY A 41 13.16 -0.56 -6.10
CA GLY A 41 12.68 -0.96 -4.77
C GLY A 41 11.15 -0.88 -4.67
N ASP A 42 10.59 -1.27 -3.50
CA ASP A 42 9.14 -1.25 -3.25
C ASP A 42 8.51 0.14 -3.45
N GLY A 43 9.22 1.21 -3.10
CA GLY A 43 8.73 2.58 -3.31
C GLY A 43 8.51 2.92 -4.78
N PHE A 44 9.42 2.50 -5.69
CA PHE A 44 9.26 2.69 -7.12
C PHE A 44 8.18 1.78 -7.70
N LEU A 45 8.07 0.55 -7.21
CA LEU A 45 6.97 -0.34 -7.56
C LEU A 45 5.62 0.28 -7.17
N LEU A 46 5.50 0.81 -5.95
CA LEU A 46 4.28 1.47 -5.47
C LEU A 46 3.88 2.67 -6.34
N GLN A 47 4.85 3.54 -6.69
CA GLN A 47 4.60 4.66 -7.62
C GLN A 47 4.15 4.18 -8.99
N THR A 48 4.75 3.10 -9.49
CA THR A 48 4.40 2.51 -10.78
C THR A 48 3.00 1.91 -10.74
N MET A 49 2.64 1.24 -9.66
CA MET A 49 1.30 0.71 -9.44
C MET A 49 0.25 1.83 -9.47
N HIS A 50 0.45 2.92 -8.74
CA HIS A 50 -0.45 4.08 -8.76
C HIS A 50 -0.64 4.66 -10.16
N LYS A 51 0.43 4.78 -10.94
CA LYS A 51 0.39 5.32 -12.32
C LYS A 51 -0.35 4.41 -13.29
N HIS A 52 -0.42 3.12 -12.99
CA HIS A 52 -0.99 2.11 -13.88
C HIS A 52 -2.23 1.40 -13.32
N ILE A 53 -2.70 1.81 -12.14
CA ILE A 53 -3.92 1.28 -11.55
C ILE A 53 -5.11 1.44 -12.52
N GLY A 54 -5.93 0.39 -12.64
CA GLY A 54 -7.06 0.36 -13.56
C GLY A 54 -6.73 0.06 -15.03
N LYS A 55 -5.44 -0.16 -15.38
CA LYS A 55 -5.05 -0.48 -16.78
C LYS A 55 -5.06 -1.98 -17.10
N ASN A 56 -5.36 -2.84 -16.14
CA ASN A 56 -5.40 -4.31 -16.29
C ASN A 56 -4.12 -4.92 -16.93
N ILE A 57 -2.97 -4.28 -16.74
CA ILE A 57 -1.67 -4.77 -17.19
C ILE A 57 -0.94 -5.30 -15.95
N PRO A 58 -0.55 -6.58 -15.91
CA PRO A 58 0.17 -7.13 -14.77
C PRO A 58 1.57 -6.54 -14.65
N LEU A 59 2.04 -6.36 -13.39
CA LEU A 59 3.36 -5.87 -13.07
C LEU A 59 4.22 -7.02 -12.53
N TYR A 60 5.45 -7.08 -13.03
CA TYR A 60 6.48 -7.98 -12.54
C TYR A 60 7.63 -7.14 -11.98
N GLY A 61 7.68 -7.01 -10.67
CA GLY A 61 8.74 -6.25 -10.01
C GLY A 61 10.01 -7.07 -9.85
N MET A 62 11.17 -6.46 -10.11
CA MET A 62 12.50 -7.03 -9.84
C MET A 62 13.27 -6.09 -8.91
N ASN A 63 13.83 -6.66 -7.83
CA ASN A 63 14.59 -5.89 -6.85
C ASN A 63 15.97 -5.52 -7.39
N CYS A 64 16.22 -4.23 -7.54
CA CYS A 64 17.52 -3.64 -7.84
C CYS A 64 18.11 -2.88 -6.65
N GLY A 65 17.68 -3.19 -5.43
CA GLY A 65 18.12 -2.58 -4.16
C GLY A 65 18.46 -3.62 -3.11
N SER A 66 18.46 -3.20 -1.83
CA SER A 66 18.81 -4.05 -0.70
C SER A 66 17.71 -5.05 -0.34
N ILE A 67 16.51 -4.56 -0.08
CA ILE A 67 15.37 -5.39 0.35
C ILE A 67 14.10 -4.90 -0.37
N GLY A 68 13.23 -5.81 -0.75
CA GLY A 68 11.90 -5.51 -1.30
C GLY A 68 10.92 -6.62 -0.99
N PHE A 69 9.73 -6.27 -0.47
CA PHE A 69 8.71 -7.25 -0.08
C PHE A 69 7.86 -7.72 -1.27
N LEU A 70 7.60 -6.82 -2.22
CA LEU A 70 6.72 -7.08 -3.36
C LEU A 70 7.49 -7.31 -4.67
N LEU A 71 8.80 -7.54 -4.59
CA LEU A 71 9.70 -7.65 -5.75
C LEU A 71 10.32 -9.04 -5.83
N ASN A 72 10.35 -9.62 -7.03
CA ASN A 72 11.13 -10.82 -7.34
C ASN A 72 12.64 -10.52 -7.31
N LYS A 73 13.47 -11.55 -7.22
CA LYS A 73 14.91 -11.39 -7.37
C LYS A 73 15.26 -10.94 -8.79
N TYR A 74 16.23 -10.04 -8.91
CA TYR A 74 16.74 -9.65 -10.22
C TYR A 74 17.46 -10.84 -10.88
N ARG A 75 17.05 -11.15 -12.10
CA ARG A 75 17.68 -12.15 -12.99
C ARG A 75 17.41 -11.75 -14.43
N GLU A 76 18.40 -11.93 -15.30
CA GLU A 76 18.31 -11.55 -16.73
C GLU A 76 17.82 -12.72 -17.61
N ASP A 77 18.07 -13.94 -17.17
CA ASP A 77 17.78 -15.17 -17.93
C ASP A 77 16.29 -15.55 -17.90
N ASP A 78 15.86 -16.17 -18.98
CA ASP A 78 14.57 -16.86 -19.14
C ASP A 78 13.33 -16.07 -18.69
N LEU A 79 13.38 -14.72 -18.83
CA LEU A 79 12.30 -13.85 -18.37
C LEU A 79 10.91 -14.19 -18.97
N PRO A 80 10.76 -14.51 -20.28
CA PRO A 80 9.46 -14.90 -20.83
C PRO A 80 8.87 -16.16 -20.17
N GLU A 81 9.69 -17.19 -19.95
CA GLU A 81 9.30 -18.45 -19.31
C GLU A 81 8.95 -18.25 -17.84
N ARG A 82 9.69 -17.39 -17.13
CA ARG A 82 9.41 -17.03 -15.74
C ARG A 82 8.10 -16.29 -15.62
N LEU A 83 7.79 -15.36 -16.54
CA LEU A 83 6.51 -14.68 -16.61
C LEU A 83 5.34 -15.60 -16.95
N ASP A 84 5.58 -16.67 -17.75
CA ASP A 84 4.55 -17.65 -18.07
C ASP A 84 4.21 -18.55 -16.88
N LYS A 85 5.20 -18.81 -16.01
CA LYS A 85 5.05 -19.64 -14.80
C LYS A 85 4.64 -18.82 -13.57
N ALA A 86 4.68 -17.49 -13.63
CA ALA A 86 4.44 -16.62 -12.50
C ALA A 86 3.02 -16.75 -11.94
N GLY A 87 2.92 -16.88 -10.63
CA GLY A 87 1.67 -16.75 -9.90
C GLY A 87 1.16 -15.30 -9.92
N GLN A 88 -0.15 -15.13 -9.84
CA GLN A 88 -0.79 -13.82 -9.88
C GLN A 88 -1.42 -13.49 -8.53
N VAL A 89 -1.13 -12.30 -8.02
CA VAL A 89 -1.78 -11.75 -6.84
C VAL A 89 -2.39 -10.40 -7.20
N THR A 90 -3.68 -10.24 -6.94
CA THR A 90 -4.38 -8.98 -7.17
C THR A 90 -4.44 -8.17 -5.89
N LEU A 91 -3.76 -7.05 -5.86
CA LEU A 91 -3.85 -6.06 -4.79
C LEU A 91 -5.07 -5.16 -5.03
N ARG A 92 -5.85 -4.95 -3.99
CA ARG A 92 -6.99 -4.05 -3.99
C ARG A 92 -6.68 -2.85 -3.13
N PRO A 93 -6.75 -1.62 -3.69
CA PRO A 93 -6.47 -0.42 -2.93
C PRO A 93 -7.59 -0.08 -1.96
N LEU A 94 -7.27 0.71 -0.94
CA LEU A 94 -8.26 1.46 -0.17
C LEU A 94 -8.67 2.71 -0.94
N GLU A 95 -9.95 3.07 -0.89
CA GLU A 95 -10.46 4.38 -1.24
C GLU A 95 -10.55 5.22 0.02
N MET A 96 -9.85 6.35 0.03
CA MET A 96 -9.98 7.40 1.03
C MET A 96 -10.90 8.49 0.51
N ILE A 97 -11.92 8.86 1.29
CA ILE A 97 -12.72 10.07 1.10
C ILE A 97 -12.44 10.95 2.32
N ALA A 98 -11.67 12.01 2.13
CA ALA A 98 -11.29 12.93 3.19
C ALA A 98 -11.95 14.29 2.96
N GLU A 99 -12.52 14.85 4.02
CA GLU A 99 -13.28 16.09 4.00
C GLU A 99 -12.64 17.11 4.95
N ASN A 100 -12.54 18.36 4.49
CA ASN A 100 -12.25 19.50 5.33
C ASN A 100 -13.26 20.62 5.06
N GLN A 101 -13.08 21.82 5.64
CA GLN A 101 -14.03 22.94 5.50
C GLN A 101 -14.18 23.43 4.04
N THR A 102 -13.22 23.16 3.16
CA THR A 102 -13.16 23.74 1.82
C THR A 102 -13.37 22.75 0.69
N LYS A 103 -13.06 21.48 0.90
CA LYS A 103 -13.10 20.47 -0.17
C LYS A 103 -13.24 19.05 0.37
N THR A 104 -13.69 18.17 -0.53
CA THR A 104 -13.61 16.73 -0.40
C THR A 104 -12.53 16.20 -1.35
N LEU A 105 -11.63 15.37 -0.85
CA LEU A 105 -10.59 14.70 -1.63
C LEU A 105 -10.87 13.21 -1.66
N LYS A 106 -10.84 12.61 -2.86
CA LYS A 106 -10.81 11.16 -3.05
C LYS A 106 -9.43 10.74 -3.50
N ALA A 107 -8.89 9.72 -2.88
CA ALA A 107 -7.60 9.15 -3.25
C ALA A 107 -7.58 7.64 -3.00
N LEU A 108 -6.67 6.94 -3.67
CA LEU A 108 -6.44 5.51 -3.50
C LEU A 108 -5.14 5.28 -2.73
N ALA A 109 -5.12 4.26 -1.88
CA ALA A 109 -3.92 3.79 -1.19
C ALA A 109 -3.76 2.29 -1.42
N LEU A 110 -2.59 1.87 -1.86
CA LEU A 110 -2.21 0.46 -2.00
C LEU A 110 -1.64 -0.07 -0.68
N ASN A 111 -0.95 0.78 0.09
CA ASN A 111 -0.45 0.42 1.41
C ASN A 111 -1.45 0.78 2.52
N GLU A 112 -1.59 2.06 2.84
CA GLU A 112 -2.45 2.49 3.94
C GLU A 112 -3.03 3.89 3.75
N VAL A 113 -4.11 4.13 4.47
CA VAL A 113 -4.62 5.47 4.78
C VAL A 113 -4.28 5.77 6.22
N SER A 114 -3.49 6.82 6.47
CA SER A 114 -3.09 7.25 7.80
C SER A 114 -3.64 8.63 8.14
N LEU A 115 -4.03 8.82 9.40
CA LEU A 115 -4.40 10.08 9.99
C LEU A 115 -3.34 10.45 11.03
N LEU A 116 -2.79 11.67 10.94
CA LEU A 116 -1.71 12.13 11.82
C LEU A 116 -2.01 13.53 12.35
N ARG A 117 -1.69 13.76 13.64
CA ARG A 117 -1.75 15.10 14.23
C ARG A 117 -0.80 16.06 13.52
N GLN A 118 -1.20 17.32 13.37
CA GLN A 118 -0.39 18.35 12.71
C GLN A 118 0.33 19.27 13.68
N SER A 119 0.12 19.11 14.97
CA SER A 119 0.70 19.96 16.01
C SER A 119 1.23 19.13 17.18
N CYS A 120 1.79 19.78 18.20
CA CYS A 120 2.20 19.12 19.45
C CYS A 120 1.02 18.57 20.26
N GLN A 121 -0.21 19.01 19.98
CA GLN A 121 -1.41 18.44 20.62
C GLN A 121 -1.72 17.07 20.05
N THR A 122 -2.14 16.13 20.91
CA THR A 122 -2.63 14.81 20.47
C THR A 122 -3.85 14.97 19.56
N ALA A 123 -4.02 14.07 18.60
CA ALA A 123 -5.28 13.92 17.89
C ALA A 123 -6.39 13.43 18.85
N ASP A 124 -7.63 13.76 18.54
CA ASP A 124 -8.84 13.27 19.21
C ASP A 124 -9.80 12.80 18.12
N ILE A 125 -9.93 11.47 17.99
CA ILE A 125 -10.55 10.83 16.83
C ILE A 125 -11.63 9.85 17.32
N SER A 126 -12.85 9.99 16.81
CA SER A 126 -13.87 8.96 16.96
C SER A 126 -13.79 7.99 15.78
N ILE A 127 -13.97 6.70 16.05
CA ILE A 127 -13.92 5.63 15.05
C ILE A 127 -15.26 4.94 14.95
N ARG A 128 -15.78 4.85 13.72
CA ARG A 128 -16.98 4.10 13.37
C ARG A 128 -16.66 3.01 12.36
N ILE A 129 -17.31 1.86 12.51
CA ILE A 129 -17.25 0.77 11.54
C ILE A 129 -18.68 0.48 11.09
N ASP A 130 -18.93 0.59 9.79
CA ASP A 130 -20.26 0.46 9.18
C ASP A 130 -21.33 1.32 9.89
N GLY A 131 -20.97 2.56 10.21
CA GLY A 131 -21.82 3.54 10.91
C GLY A 131 -21.93 3.32 12.42
N SER A 132 -21.51 2.17 12.97
CA SER A 132 -21.52 1.90 14.42
C SER A 132 -20.27 2.46 15.08
N GLU A 133 -20.45 3.33 16.10
CA GLU A 133 -19.33 3.87 16.87
C GLU A 133 -18.67 2.77 17.70
N LYS A 134 -17.35 2.58 17.52
CA LYS A 134 -16.54 1.60 18.25
C LYS A 134 -15.63 2.24 19.27
N ILE A 135 -15.11 3.42 18.96
CA ILE A 135 -14.29 4.22 19.87
C ILE A 135 -14.78 5.66 19.78
N ALA A 136 -15.26 6.19 20.90
CA ALA A 136 -15.74 7.56 20.99
C ALA A 136 -14.57 8.56 21.00
N ASP A 137 -13.52 8.28 21.77
CA ASP A 137 -12.40 9.17 22.01
C ASP A 137 -11.06 8.40 21.93
N LEU A 138 -10.45 8.36 20.76
CA LEU A 138 -9.07 7.89 20.59
C LEU A 138 -8.13 9.09 20.69
N ILE A 139 -7.42 9.21 21.81
CA ILE A 139 -6.39 10.22 22.02
C ILE A 139 -5.04 9.61 21.67
N CYS A 140 -4.40 10.10 20.60
CA CYS A 140 -3.23 9.46 19.99
C CYS A 140 -2.38 10.46 19.19
N ASP A 141 -1.30 10.00 18.59
CA ASP A 141 -0.60 10.72 17.54
C ASP A 141 -1.27 10.54 16.19
N GLY A 142 -1.96 9.41 15.99
CA GLY A 142 -2.66 9.10 14.77
C GLY A 142 -3.29 7.71 14.78
N VAL A 143 -3.85 7.33 13.64
CA VAL A 143 -4.42 6.00 13.39
C VAL A 143 -4.33 5.71 11.89
N LEU A 144 -4.19 4.46 11.52
CA LEU A 144 -4.16 4.06 10.12
C LEU A 144 -5.04 2.84 9.84
N VAL A 145 -5.47 2.73 8.59
CA VAL A 145 -6.06 1.52 8.01
C VAL A 145 -5.11 1.01 6.93
N SER A 146 -4.65 -0.21 7.07
CA SER A 146 -3.69 -0.82 6.13
C SER A 146 -4.31 -1.99 5.39
N THR A 147 -3.92 -2.13 4.11
CA THR A 147 -4.13 -3.34 3.32
C THR A 147 -3.17 -4.45 3.76
N PRO A 148 -3.36 -5.70 3.33
CA PRO A 148 -2.34 -6.72 3.51
C PRO A 148 -0.98 -6.35 2.90
N ALA A 149 -0.95 -5.71 1.72
CA ALA A 149 0.29 -5.27 1.08
C ALA A 149 1.03 -4.20 1.90
N GLY A 150 0.29 -3.28 2.53
CA GLY A 150 0.84 -2.22 3.39
C GLY A 150 1.16 -2.68 4.81
N SER A 151 0.79 -3.91 5.18
CA SER A 151 0.96 -4.38 6.56
C SER A 151 2.43 -4.44 7.01
N THR A 152 3.37 -4.59 6.06
CA THR A 152 4.82 -4.55 6.27
C THR A 152 5.44 -3.15 6.11
N ALA A 153 4.62 -2.13 5.78
CA ALA A 153 5.06 -0.74 5.61
C ALA A 153 4.86 0.08 6.92
N TYR A 154 4.17 1.21 6.85
CA TYR A 154 3.94 2.06 8.03
C TYR A 154 3.17 1.36 9.15
N ASN A 155 2.27 0.45 8.78
CA ASN A 155 1.54 -0.37 9.74
C ASN A 155 2.49 -1.15 10.67
N LEU A 156 3.56 -1.76 10.12
CA LEU A 156 4.56 -2.47 10.93
C LEU A 156 5.30 -1.51 11.87
N SER A 157 5.71 -0.33 11.38
CA SER A 157 6.35 0.69 12.21
C SER A 157 5.44 1.22 13.32
N ALA A 158 4.13 1.17 13.13
CA ALA A 158 3.12 1.48 14.14
C ALA A 158 2.76 0.29 15.05
N HIS A 159 3.53 -0.81 14.98
CA HIS A 159 3.30 -2.06 15.70
C HIS A 159 1.97 -2.74 15.38
N GLY A 160 1.45 -2.53 14.16
CA GLY A 160 0.29 -3.26 13.64
C GLY A 160 0.64 -4.69 13.23
N PRO A 161 -0.34 -5.56 13.08
CA PRO A 161 -0.13 -6.95 12.67
C PRO A 161 0.32 -7.03 11.21
N ILE A 162 1.22 -7.96 10.92
CA ILE A 162 1.53 -8.34 9.53
C ILE A 162 0.42 -9.25 9.04
N LEU A 163 -0.11 -8.95 7.85
CA LEU A 163 -1.22 -9.67 7.25
C LEU A 163 -0.74 -10.47 6.03
N PRO A 164 -1.16 -11.74 5.87
CA PRO A 164 -0.90 -12.47 4.63
C PRO A 164 -1.47 -11.72 3.43
N LEU A 165 -0.68 -11.62 2.34
CA LEU A 165 -1.03 -10.80 1.18
C LEU A 165 -2.36 -11.20 0.52
N THR A 166 -2.71 -12.48 0.60
CA THR A 166 -3.95 -13.07 0.05
C THR A 166 -5.13 -13.01 1.02
N SER A 167 -4.94 -12.48 2.23
CA SER A 167 -5.99 -12.42 3.24
C SER A 167 -7.08 -11.40 2.89
N ASN A 168 -8.31 -11.68 3.35
CA ASN A 168 -9.47 -10.81 3.13
C ASN A 168 -9.74 -9.92 4.36
N VAL A 169 -8.68 -9.31 4.90
CA VAL A 169 -8.77 -8.47 6.09
C VAL A 169 -8.00 -7.16 5.91
N LEU A 170 -8.27 -6.19 6.77
CA LEU A 170 -7.56 -4.93 6.90
C LEU A 170 -7.02 -4.81 8.33
N ALA A 171 -5.91 -4.12 8.51
CA ALA A 171 -5.44 -3.72 9.84
C ALA A 171 -5.91 -2.30 10.16
N LEU A 172 -6.50 -2.10 11.34
CA LEU A 172 -6.78 -0.79 11.92
C LEU A 172 -5.83 -0.61 13.10
N THR A 173 -4.84 0.27 12.98
CA THR A 173 -3.72 0.37 13.92
C THR A 173 -3.59 1.80 14.45
N PRO A 174 -3.62 1.99 15.79
CA PRO A 174 -3.35 3.30 16.38
C PRO A 174 -1.85 3.62 16.38
N ILE A 175 -1.52 4.91 16.32
CA ILE A 175 -0.15 5.40 16.39
C ILE A 175 0.00 6.11 17.72
N SER A 176 0.85 5.57 18.61
CA SER A 176 1.13 6.10 19.95
C SER A 176 -0.16 6.42 20.74
N PRO A 177 -1.07 5.47 20.98
CA PRO A 177 -2.32 5.74 21.66
C PRO A 177 -2.09 6.08 23.15
N PHE A 178 -2.61 7.24 23.57
CA PHE A 178 -2.60 7.65 24.96
C PHE A 178 -3.85 7.14 25.70
N ARG A 179 -4.99 7.13 25.00
CA ARG A 179 -6.27 6.65 25.50
C ARG A 179 -7.13 6.10 24.35
N PRO A 180 -7.68 4.90 24.43
CA PRO A 180 -7.48 3.86 25.48
C PRO A 180 -6.07 3.23 25.40
N ARG A 181 -5.36 3.13 26.51
CA ARG A 181 -3.95 2.66 26.51
C ARG A 181 -3.76 1.18 26.15
N ARG A 182 -4.80 0.36 26.34
CA ARG A 182 -4.75 -1.09 26.08
C ARG A 182 -5.29 -1.48 24.72
N TRP A 183 -5.72 -0.51 23.93
CA TRP A 183 -6.19 -0.81 22.60
C TRP A 183 -5.01 -0.76 21.61
N HIS A 184 -4.71 -1.91 21.01
CA HIS A 184 -3.61 -2.10 20.08
C HIS A 184 -4.05 -2.13 18.63
N GLY A 185 -5.32 -1.87 18.35
CA GLY A 185 -5.90 -1.95 17.01
C GLY A 185 -6.88 -3.11 16.85
N ALA A 186 -7.26 -3.35 15.61
CA ALA A 186 -8.18 -4.42 15.25
C ALA A 186 -7.87 -4.96 13.86
N ILE A 187 -8.12 -6.25 13.64
CA ILE A 187 -8.19 -6.85 12.31
C ILE A 187 -9.66 -6.80 11.88
N LEU A 188 -9.92 -6.23 10.72
CA LEU A 188 -11.26 -6.00 10.20
C LEU A 188 -11.50 -6.80 8.93
N PRO A 189 -12.73 -7.28 8.66
CA PRO A 189 -13.08 -7.79 7.33
C PRO A 189 -12.86 -6.72 6.26
N ARG A 190 -12.38 -7.10 5.07
CA ARG A 190 -12.04 -6.15 4.00
C ARG A 190 -13.20 -5.29 3.49
N HIS A 191 -14.43 -5.78 3.62
CA HIS A 191 -15.63 -5.12 3.08
C HIS A 191 -16.21 -4.03 3.98
N VAL A 192 -15.65 -3.82 5.17
CA VAL A 192 -16.17 -2.81 6.10
C VAL A 192 -15.77 -1.39 5.68
N THR A 193 -16.59 -0.45 6.05
CA THR A 193 -16.30 0.97 5.94
C THR A 193 -15.85 1.50 7.29
N VAL A 194 -14.63 2.06 7.37
CA VAL A 194 -14.10 2.72 8.55
C VAL A 194 -14.26 4.22 8.38
N SER A 195 -14.89 4.89 9.35
CA SER A 195 -15.04 6.34 9.35
C SER A 195 -14.38 6.94 10.60
N PHE A 196 -13.66 8.01 10.38
CA PHE A 196 -12.98 8.80 11.41
C PHE A 196 -13.59 10.19 11.47
N ASP A 197 -14.11 10.60 12.63
CA ASP A 197 -14.56 11.95 12.89
C ASP A 197 -13.53 12.65 13.78
N ILE A 198 -12.98 13.78 13.32
CA ILE A 198 -11.96 14.52 14.05
C ILE A 198 -12.65 15.48 15.02
N ARG A 199 -12.40 15.24 16.31
CA ARG A 199 -12.91 16.09 17.38
C ARG A 199 -11.98 17.26 17.64
N GLN A 200 -12.52 18.38 18.10
CA GLN A 200 -11.75 19.58 18.44
C GLN A 200 -10.77 19.99 17.30
N LYS A 201 -11.17 19.86 16.04
CA LYS A 201 -10.33 20.04 14.84
C LYS A 201 -9.54 21.35 14.80
N ASP A 202 -10.08 22.44 15.37
CA ASP A 202 -9.40 23.74 15.39
C ASP A 202 -8.25 23.76 16.40
N LYS A 203 -8.36 23.02 17.50
CA LYS A 203 -7.34 22.87 18.53
C LYS A 203 -6.37 21.70 18.24
N ARG A 204 -6.87 20.65 17.60
CA ARG A 204 -6.20 19.37 17.36
C ARG A 204 -6.27 19.01 15.89
N PRO A 205 -5.66 19.80 15.00
CA PRO A 205 -5.74 19.55 13.56
C PRO A 205 -5.06 18.24 13.18
N VAL A 206 -5.68 17.53 12.22
CA VAL A 206 -5.24 16.23 11.72
C VAL A 206 -5.12 16.31 10.20
N SER A 207 -4.10 15.67 9.64
CA SER A 207 -4.00 15.39 8.21
C SER A 207 -4.34 13.92 7.93
N ALA A 208 -4.91 13.67 6.76
CA ALA A 208 -5.12 12.33 6.23
C ALA A 208 -4.26 12.11 4.98
N VAL A 209 -3.62 10.96 4.90
CA VAL A 209 -2.71 10.60 3.81
C VAL A 209 -3.10 9.25 3.25
N ALA A 210 -3.29 9.16 1.94
CA ALA A 210 -3.43 7.92 1.19
C ALA A 210 -2.13 7.71 0.39
N ASP A 211 -1.25 6.83 0.84
CA ASP A 211 0.11 6.63 0.34
C ASP A 211 0.89 7.96 0.16
N PHE A 212 0.72 8.63 -0.98
CA PHE A 212 1.43 9.88 -1.31
C PHE A 212 0.50 11.11 -1.33
N THR A 213 -0.81 10.94 -1.15
CA THR A 213 -1.80 12.01 -1.32
C THR A 213 -2.31 12.49 0.02
N GLU A 214 -1.96 13.73 0.40
CA GLU A 214 -2.32 14.35 1.69
C GLU A 214 -3.49 15.32 1.55
N LEU A 215 -4.40 15.29 2.52
CA LEU A 215 -5.35 16.38 2.82
C LEU A 215 -5.16 16.82 4.27
N ARG A 216 -4.90 18.10 4.47
CA ARG A 216 -4.71 18.71 5.79
C ARG A 216 -6.01 19.25 6.37
N ASN A 217 -6.04 19.40 7.71
CA ASN A 217 -7.16 19.96 8.48
C ASN A 217 -8.46 19.22 8.20
N VAL A 218 -8.41 17.90 8.17
CA VAL A 218 -9.59 17.07 7.91
C VAL A 218 -10.58 17.15 9.09
N SER A 219 -11.86 17.06 8.75
CA SER A 219 -12.96 16.96 9.72
C SER A 219 -13.53 15.54 9.79
N ARG A 220 -13.54 14.86 8.64
CA ARG A 220 -13.98 13.48 8.49
C ARG A 220 -13.15 12.77 7.44
N VAL A 221 -12.88 11.50 7.68
CA VAL A 221 -12.25 10.61 6.71
C VAL A 221 -13.00 9.28 6.68
N THR A 222 -13.34 8.82 5.48
CA THR A 222 -13.95 7.51 5.26
C THR A 222 -13.00 6.66 4.44
N VAL A 223 -12.77 5.43 4.88
CA VAL A 223 -11.86 4.46 4.26
C VAL A 223 -12.60 3.16 4.02
N ARG A 224 -12.50 2.64 2.81
CA ARG A 224 -13.03 1.31 2.42
C ARG A 224 -12.17 0.72 1.32
N GLU A 225 -12.28 -0.59 1.07
CA GLU A 225 -11.68 -1.17 -0.13
C GLU A 225 -12.36 -0.58 -1.38
N ALA A 226 -11.56 -0.22 -2.39
CA ALA A 226 -12.09 0.30 -3.65
C ALA A 226 -12.74 -0.83 -4.47
N GLU A 227 -13.99 -0.63 -4.84
CA GLU A 227 -14.72 -1.60 -5.64
C GLU A 227 -14.20 -1.64 -7.09
N ASN A 228 -14.08 -2.85 -7.64
CA ASN A 228 -13.73 -3.08 -9.05
C ASN A 228 -12.40 -2.47 -9.51
N ILE A 229 -11.54 -2.08 -8.58
CA ILE A 229 -10.20 -1.58 -8.87
C ILE A 229 -9.18 -2.54 -8.26
N GLY A 230 -8.21 -2.97 -9.07
CA GLY A 230 -7.14 -3.83 -8.62
C GLY A 230 -5.92 -3.67 -9.50
N ILE A 231 -4.79 -4.12 -8.98
CA ILE A 231 -3.56 -4.23 -9.73
C ILE A 231 -2.96 -5.61 -9.53
N THR A 232 -2.59 -6.27 -10.62
CA THR A 232 -2.05 -7.62 -10.57
C THR A 232 -0.54 -7.58 -10.52
N LEU A 233 0.04 -8.22 -9.50
CA LEU A 233 1.47 -8.50 -9.40
C LEU A 233 1.74 -9.94 -9.79
N LEU A 234 2.89 -10.14 -10.45
CA LEU A 234 3.39 -11.44 -10.85
C LEU A 234 4.57 -11.84 -9.97
N PHE A 235 4.51 -13.04 -9.41
CA PHE A 235 5.56 -13.59 -8.55
C PHE A 235 6.03 -14.94 -9.06
N GLU A 236 7.34 -15.16 -9.04
CA GLU A 236 7.92 -16.47 -9.39
C GLU A 236 7.42 -17.56 -8.43
N PRO A 237 7.23 -18.82 -8.92
CA PRO A 237 6.76 -19.92 -8.08
C PRO A 237 7.67 -20.19 -6.86
N ASP A 238 9.00 -20.02 -7.04
CA ASP A 238 9.99 -20.19 -5.98
C ASP A 238 10.05 -18.99 -5.02
N TYR A 239 9.28 -17.94 -5.32
CA TYR A 239 9.17 -16.75 -4.51
C TYR A 239 7.95 -16.88 -3.59
N ASN A 240 8.12 -17.64 -2.52
CA ASN A 240 7.05 -17.83 -1.55
C ASN A 240 6.83 -16.55 -0.73
N LEU A 241 5.85 -15.76 -1.15
CA LEU A 241 5.43 -14.54 -0.46
C LEU A 241 4.95 -14.83 0.97
N GLU A 242 4.34 -16.00 1.20
CA GLU A 242 3.85 -16.38 2.51
C GLU A 242 5.01 -16.65 3.46
N ASP A 243 6.08 -17.31 2.99
CA ASP A 243 7.29 -17.54 3.80
C ASP A 243 7.97 -16.21 4.18
N ARG A 244 8.04 -15.24 3.24
CA ARG A 244 8.62 -13.93 3.55
C ARG A 244 7.81 -13.12 4.55
N VAL A 245 6.50 -13.18 4.44
CA VAL A 245 5.59 -12.57 5.44
C VAL A 245 5.75 -13.26 6.79
N LEU A 246 5.96 -14.59 6.78
CA LEU A 246 6.27 -15.34 7.99
C LEU A 246 7.65 -14.94 8.54
N ASP A 247 8.69 -14.96 7.72
CA ASP A 247 10.04 -14.60 8.14
C ASP A 247 10.09 -13.22 8.80
N GLU A 248 9.38 -12.23 8.20
CA GLU A 248 9.33 -10.87 8.77
C GLU A 248 8.66 -10.82 10.16
N GLN A 249 7.72 -11.71 10.45
CA GLN A 249 7.08 -11.79 11.77
C GLN A 249 8.03 -12.29 12.86
N PHE A 250 9.12 -12.96 12.48
CA PHE A 250 10.11 -13.54 13.40
C PHE A 250 11.47 -12.81 13.36
N LEU A 251 11.64 -11.81 12.49
CA LEU A 251 12.80 -10.92 12.53
C LEU A 251 12.63 -9.94 13.71
N SER A 252 13.42 -10.13 14.74
CA SER A 252 13.49 -9.29 15.95
C SER A 252 14.53 -8.16 15.78
#